data_1ef018a913dee29dea990029dbd0b48f
#
_entry.id   1ef018a913dee29dea990029dbd0b48f
#
_cell.length_a   1.000
_cell.length_b   1.000
_cell.length_c   1.000
_cell.angle_alpha   90.00
_cell.angle_beta   90.00
_cell.angle_gamma   90.00
#
_symmetry.space_group_name_H-M   'P 1'
#
loop_
_entity.id
_entity.type
_entity.pdbx_description
1 polymer ?
#
loop_
_entity_poly.entity_id
_entity_poly.type
_entity_poly.pdbx_seq_one_letter_code
_entity_poly.pdbx_strand_id
1 'polypeptide(L)'
;ASPPRDVYKRQSVHLEDYPEYDEKLIDKELEEKIDLVRNIVSLGRSAREKVNIKVRQPLESIVVDNKYKSIIADLDSLIKEELNIKEIDYESDVSEFMIFDLKPNFKVAGPLMSKDISKFAKYLKEVNKHDFVKEIESNSMDISLDGTDYKIDKEFVEIKVDAKEGYDVQLENDLYVLLNTHLTKELLDEGYMREFVSKIQQERKNLDLDVSDRIEIKVEADDEVKYALEKYIDTI
;
A
#
# COMPACT_ATOMS: atom_id res chain seq x y z
N ALA A 1 4.05 -0.37 -53.42
CA ALA A 1 4.10 -1.72 -52.88
C ALA A 1 4.93 -1.69 -51.61
N SER A 2 4.31 -1.93 -50.45
CA SER A 2 5.03 -2.01 -49.17
C SER A 2 6.06 -3.13 -49.24
N PRO A 3 7.28 -2.92 -48.74
CA PRO A 3 8.29 -3.97 -48.70
C PRO A 3 7.84 -5.15 -47.85
N PRO A 4 8.27 -6.38 -48.18
CA PRO A 4 7.83 -7.55 -47.47
C PRO A 4 8.24 -7.51 -45.98
N ARG A 5 7.34 -7.96 -45.12
CA ARG A 5 7.45 -7.95 -43.64
C ARG A 5 8.77 -8.48 -43.05
N ASP A 6 9.49 -9.31 -43.81
CA ASP A 6 10.78 -9.91 -43.39
C ASP A 6 11.98 -8.95 -43.43
N VAL A 7 11.89 -7.84 -44.15
CA VAL A 7 12.98 -6.87 -44.24
C VAL A 7 13.08 -6.06 -42.93
N TYR A 8 11.95 -5.81 -42.26
CA TYR A 8 11.92 -5.05 -40.98
C TYR A 8 12.46 -5.83 -39.77
N LYS A 9 12.41 -7.17 -39.83
CA LYS A 9 12.95 -8.01 -38.73
C LYS A 9 14.47 -7.99 -38.59
N ARG A 10 15.20 -7.43 -39.56
CA ARG A 10 16.67 -7.36 -39.59
C ARG A 10 17.20 -5.96 -39.35
N GLN A 11 16.35 -4.96 -39.16
CA GLN A 11 16.75 -3.58 -38.90
C GLN A 11 16.86 -3.37 -37.40
N SER A 12 17.82 -2.52 -36.97
CA SER A 12 17.94 -2.12 -35.60
C SER A 12 16.82 -1.14 -35.23
N VAL A 13 16.23 -1.28 -34.07
CA VAL A 13 15.26 -0.33 -33.51
C VAL A 13 15.82 1.12 -33.47
N HIS A 14 17.14 1.25 -33.46
CA HIS A 14 17.83 2.57 -33.48
C HIS A 14 17.80 3.25 -34.87
N LEU A 15 17.32 2.59 -35.89
CA LEU A 15 17.16 3.14 -37.25
C LEU A 15 15.69 3.54 -37.54
N GLU A 16 14.78 3.27 -36.63
CA GLU A 16 13.39 3.69 -36.72
C GLU A 16 13.23 5.12 -36.20
N ASP A 17 12.29 5.85 -36.81
CA ASP A 17 11.91 7.16 -36.30
C ASP A 17 11.28 7.06 -34.92
N TYR A 18 11.52 8.04 -34.06
CA TYR A 18 10.88 8.10 -32.76
C TYR A 18 9.35 8.26 -32.95
N PRO A 19 8.52 7.54 -32.17
CA PRO A 19 7.07 7.66 -32.31
C PRO A 19 6.62 9.11 -32.18
N GLU A 20 5.79 9.57 -33.10
CA GLU A 20 5.17 10.88 -33.00
C GLU A 20 4.10 10.88 -31.90
N TYR A 21 4.02 11.97 -31.17
CA TYR A 21 3.02 12.20 -30.14
C TYR A 21 1.64 12.37 -30.77
N ASP A 22 0.69 11.55 -30.37
CA ASP A 22 -0.73 11.70 -30.77
C ASP A 22 -1.58 12.07 -29.56
N GLU A 23 -1.95 13.35 -29.49
CA GLU A 23 -2.76 13.92 -28.41
C GLU A 23 -4.13 13.26 -28.25
N LYS A 24 -4.65 12.62 -29.32
CA LYS A 24 -5.95 11.93 -29.31
C LYS A 24 -5.93 10.59 -28.58
N LEU A 25 -4.74 10.04 -28.33
CA LEU A 25 -4.56 8.78 -27.61
C LEU A 25 -4.42 9.00 -26.09
N ILE A 26 -4.37 10.26 -25.65
CA ILE A 26 -4.25 10.58 -24.23
C ILE A 26 -5.62 10.55 -23.58
N ASP A 27 -5.78 9.68 -22.62
CA ASP A 27 -6.93 9.62 -21.71
C ASP A 27 -6.50 10.09 -20.33
N LYS A 28 -6.67 11.39 -20.05
CA LYS A 28 -6.25 12.01 -18.79
C LYS A 28 -6.97 11.41 -17.59
N GLU A 29 -8.24 11.02 -17.75
CA GLU A 29 -9.01 10.40 -16.67
C GLU A 29 -8.41 9.05 -16.31
N LEU A 30 -8.06 8.24 -17.31
CA LEU A 30 -7.40 6.96 -17.10
C LEU A 30 -6.01 7.14 -16.50
N GLU A 31 -5.23 8.13 -16.94
CA GLU A 31 -3.91 8.43 -16.38
C GLU A 31 -4.00 8.76 -14.89
N GLU A 32 -4.94 9.63 -14.49
CA GLU A 32 -5.17 10.00 -13.08
C GLU A 32 -5.59 8.78 -12.23
N LYS A 33 -6.47 7.92 -12.76
CA LYS A 33 -6.87 6.66 -12.11
C LYS A 33 -5.67 5.74 -11.90
N ILE A 34 -4.87 5.54 -12.94
CA ILE A 34 -3.68 4.68 -12.88
C ILE A 34 -2.63 5.24 -11.92
N ASP A 35 -2.44 6.54 -11.87
CA ASP A 35 -1.52 7.16 -10.92
C ASP A 35 -1.99 6.96 -9.47
N LEU A 36 -3.29 7.05 -9.21
CA LEU A 36 -3.84 6.72 -7.89
C LEU A 36 -3.61 5.23 -7.54
N VAL A 37 -3.88 4.31 -8.48
CA VAL A 37 -3.61 2.88 -8.30
C VAL A 37 -2.13 2.63 -8.00
N ARG A 38 -1.22 3.26 -8.74
CA ARG A 38 0.24 3.14 -8.51
C ARG A 38 0.64 3.63 -7.13
N ASN A 39 0.06 4.74 -6.66
CA ASN A 39 0.32 5.27 -5.33
C ASN A 39 -0.17 4.30 -4.24
N ILE A 40 -1.38 3.74 -4.38
CA ILE A 40 -1.91 2.73 -3.46
C ILE A 40 -0.99 1.50 -3.42
N VAL A 41 -0.58 1.00 -4.59
CA VAL A 41 0.33 -0.15 -4.68
C VAL A 41 1.70 0.16 -4.06
N SER A 42 2.24 1.35 -4.29
CA SER A 42 3.51 1.79 -3.69
C SER A 42 3.43 1.82 -2.16
N LEU A 43 2.37 2.41 -1.61
CA LEU A 43 2.14 2.45 -0.17
C LEU A 43 1.92 1.06 0.42
N GLY A 44 1.14 0.21 -0.24
CA GLY A 44 0.93 -1.17 0.17
C GLY A 44 2.22 -2.00 0.20
N ARG A 45 3.12 -1.80 -0.79
CA ARG A 45 4.45 -2.43 -0.80
C ARG A 45 5.34 -1.90 0.32
N SER A 46 5.31 -0.60 0.59
CA SER A 46 6.04 0.01 1.72
C SER A 46 5.54 -0.53 3.06
N ALA A 47 4.23 -0.73 3.21
CA ALA A 47 3.66 -1.37 4.40
C ALA A 47 4.18 -2.80 4.57
N ARG A 48 4.20 -3.61 3.50
CA ARG A 48 4.76 -4.98 3.53
C ARG A 48 6.23 -5.01 3.92
N GLU A 49 7.02 -4.08 3.37
CA GLU A 49 8.45 -3.96 3.68
C GLU A 49 8.67 -3.63 5.17
N LYS A 50 7.92 -2.67 5.70
CA LYS A 50 8.00 -2.24 7.11
C LYS A 50 7.70 -3.39 8.08
N VAL A 51 6.72 -4.23 7.76
CA VAL A 51 6.36 -5.41 8.59
C VAL A 51 7.12 -6.68 8.18
N ASN A 52 8.03 -6.58 7.20
CA ASN A 52 8.84 -7.69 6.70
C ASN A 52 8.03 -8.90 6.18
N ILE A 53 6.90 -8.63 5.53
CA ILE A 53 6.07 -9.65 4.88
C ILE A 53 6.35 -9.62 3.36
N LYS A 54 6.87 -10.73 2.83
CA LYS A 54 7.18 -10.87 1.40
C LYS A 54 5.91 -10.75 0.55
N VAL A 55 6.04 -10.20 -0.67
CA VAL A 55 4.90 -10.08 -1.61
C VAL A 55 4.30 -11.45 -1.98
N ARG A 56 5.08 -12.53 -1.98
CA ARG A 56 4.57 -13.89 -2.22
C ARG A 56 3.64 -14.42 -1.14
N GLN A 57 3.73 -13.90 0.09
CA GLN A 57 2.79 -14.21 1.15
C GLN A 57 1.49 -13.47 0.86
N PRO A 58 0.40 -14.17 0.51
CA PRO A 58 -0.89 -13.51 0.35
C PRO A 58 -1.38 -12.94 1.69
N LEU A 59 -2.07 -11.81 1.62
CA LEU A 59 -2.72 -11.19 2.77
C LEU A 59 -4.22 -11.03 2.49
N GLU A 60 -4.99 -10.82 3.55
CA GLU A 60 -6.45 -10.73 3.45
C GLU A 60 -6.86 -9.47 2.69
N SER A 61 -6.45 -8.31 3.16
CA SER A 61 -6.92 -7.05 2.57
C SER A 61 -5.99 -5.86 2.80
N ILE A 62 -6.28 -4.80 2.07
CA ILE A 62 -5.94 -3.43 2.43
C ILE A 62 -7.21 -2.65 2.72
N VAL A 63 -7.11 -1.63 3.58
CA VAL A 63 -8.18 -0.65 3.82
C VAL A 63 -7.80 0.67 3.18
N VAL A 64 -8.73 1.24 2.42
CA VAL A 64 -8.60 2.51 1.69
C VAL A 64 -9.84 3.35 1.93
N ASP A 65 -9.72 4.68 1.92
CA ASP A 65 -10.86 5.59 2.06
C ASP A 65 -11.89 5.38 0.94
N ASN A 66 -13.15 5.23 1.32
CA ASN A 66 -14.27 4.99 0.41
C ASN A 66 -14.47 6.09 -0.66
N LYS A 67 -13.93 7.28 -0.45
CA LYS A 67 -13.94 8.35 -1.48
C LYS A 67 -13.25 7.93 -2.78
N TYR A 68 -12.31 7.00 -2.72
CA TYR A 68 -11.59 6.50 -3.89
C TYR A 68 -12.30 5.38 -4.62
N LYS A 69 -13.30 4.71 -3.99
CA LYS A 69 -14.02 3.57 -4.58
C LYS A 69 -14.62 3.89 -5.95
N SER A 70 -15.30 5.03 -6.07
CA SER A 70 -15.93 5.43 -7.35
C SER A 70 -14.92 5.72 -8.47
N ILE A 71 -13.65 5.91 -8.12
CA ILE A 71 -12.59 6.25 -9.07
C ILE A 71 -11.89 5.00 -9.58
N ILE A 72 -11.59 4.03 -8.69
CA ILE A 72 -10.68 2.92 -8.98
C ILE A 72 -11.29 1.51 -8.86
N ALA A 73 -12.57 1.36 -8.51
CA ALA A 73 -13.18 0.03 -8.32
C ALA A 73 -13.11 -0.88 -9.56
N ASP A 74 -13.07 -0.31 -10.75
CA ASP A 74 -12.87 -1.01 -12.01
C ASP A 74 -11.41 -1.52 -12.19
N LEU A 75 -10.48 -1.04 -11.37
CA LEU A 75 -9.06 -1.40 -11.37
C LEU A 75 -8.63 -2.18 -10.12
N ASP A 76 -9.58 -2.60 -9.27
CA ASP A 76 -9.30 -3.35 -8.03
C ASP A 76 -8.45 -4.60 -8.28
N SER A 77 -8.69 -5.30 -9.40
CA SER A 77 -7.93 -6.50 -9.76
C SER A 77 -6.43 -6.22 -9.89
N LEU A 78 -6.04 -5.06 -10.44
CA LEU A 78 -4.64 -4.68 -10.58
C LEU A 78 -3.98 -4.49 -9.21
N ILE A 79 -4.68 -3.82 -8.28
CA ILE A 79 -4.17 -3.61 -6.92
C ILE A 79 -4.04 -4.95 -6.19
N LYS A 80 -5.06 -5.82 -6.29
CA LYS A 80 -5.07 -7.14 -5.67
C LYS A 80 -3.92 -8.02 -6.16
N GLU A 81 -3.68 -8.04 -7.46
CA GLU A 81 -2.58 -8.80 -8.07
C GLU A 81 -1.21 -8.26 -7.66
N GLU A 82 -1.00 -6.94 -7.74
CA GLU A 82 0.27 -6.30 -7.44
C GLU A 82 0.66 -6.39 -5.96
N LEU A 83 -0.32 -6.35 -5.08
CA LEU A 83 -0.12 -6.48 -3.64
C LEU A 83 -0.27 -7.92 -3.14
N ASN A 84 -0.74 -8.85 -3.96
CA ASN A 84 -1.10 -10.22 -3.57
C ASN A 84 -2.02 -10.23 -2.34
N ILE A 85 -3.17 -9.58 -2.48
CA ILE A 85 -4.22 -9.52 -1.46
C ILE A 85 -5.54 -10.08 -2.01
N LYS A 86 -6.43 -10.49 -1.12
CA LYS A 86 -7.73 -11.05 -1.51
C LYS A 86 -8.74 -9.95 -1.77
N GLU A 87 -8.82 -8.94 -0.89
CA GLU A 87 -9.85 -7.93 -0.92
C GLU A 87 -9.29 -6.50 -0.74
N ILE A 88 -10.10 -5.52 -1.14
CA ILE A 88 -9.91 -4.10 -0.82
C ILE A 88 -11.13 -3.66 -0.02
N ASP A 89 -10.92 -3.26 1.22
CA ASP A 89 -11.95 -2.75 2.10
C ASP A 89 -12.02 -1.22 1.94
N TYR A 90 -13.15 -0.74 1.45
CA TYR A 90 -13.40 0.69 1.30
C TYR A 90 -14.17 1.21 2.50
N GLU A 91 -13.50 1.95 3.39
CA GLU A 91 -14.07 2.43 4.63
C GLU A 91 -14.34 3.94 4.62
N SER A 92 -15.48 4.33 5.20
CA SER A 92 -15.86 5.74 5.28
C SER A 92 -15.01 6.51 6.28
N ASP A 93 -14.47 5.83 7.28
CA ASP A 93 -13.59 6.38 8.30
C ASP A 93 -12.40 5.46 8.54
N VAL A 94 -11.35 5.66 7.75
CA VAL A 94 -10.11 4.89 7.90
C VAL A 94 -9.39 5.18 9.22
N SER A 95 -9.72 6.29 9.90
CA SER A 95 -9.12 6.64 11.18
C SER A 95 -9.47 5.65 12.29
N GLU A 96 -10.55 4.88 12.15
CA GLU A 96 -10.91 3.81 13.09
C GLU A 96 -9.83 2.72 13.21
N PHE A 97 -8.97 2.57 12.21
CA PHE A 97 -7.86 1.62 12.20
C PHE A 97 -6.53 2.25 12.66
N MET A 98 -6.53 3.51 13.05
CA MET A 98 -5.34 4.30 13.37
C MET A 98 -5.25 4.64 14.85
N ILE A 99 -4.03 4.93 15.27
CA ILE A 99 -3.69 5.49 16.58
C ILE A 99 -2.93 6.78 16.33
N PHE A 100 -3.43 7.88 16.88
CA PHE A 100 -2.78 9.18 16.75
C PHE A 100 -1.96 9.51 18.00
N ASP A 101 -0.72 9.95 17.83
CA ASP A 101 0.08 10.59 18.85
C ASP A 101 0.28 12.07 18.47
N LEU A 102 -0.21 12.96 19.33
CA LEU A 102 -0.25 14.40 19.08
C LEU A 102 0.77 15.10 19.95
N LYS A 103 1.59 15.94 19.33
CA LYS A 103 2.58 16.77 20.02
C LYS A 103 2.52 18.20 19.50
N PRO A 104 2.79 19.22 20.36
CA PRO A 104 2.95 20.57 19.86
C PRO A 104 4.10 20.66 18.84
N ASN A 105 3.86 21.31 17.72
CA ASN A 105 4.94 21.73 16.84
C ASN A 105 5.62 22.95 17.47
N PHE A 106 6.71 22.73 18.18
CA PHE A 106 7.42 23.79 18.92
C PHE A 106 7.93 24.92 18.04
N LYS A 107 8.15 24.70 16.75
CA LYS A 107 8.60 25.74 15.82
C LYS A 107 7.50 26.76 15.53
N VAL A 108 6.24 26.31 15.45
CA VAL A 108 5.07 27.16 15.14
C VAL A 108 4.38 27.59 16.42
N ALA A 109 4.02 26.65 17.30
CA ALA A 109 3.30 26.92 18.54
C ALA A 109 4.15 27.64 19.59
N GLY A 110 5.46 27.38 19.64
CA GLY A 110 6.37 27.95 20.66
C GLY A 110 6.37 29.47 20.70
N PRO A 111 6.62 30.19 19.60
CA PRO A 111 6.62 31.65 19.59
C PRO A 111 5.27 32.28 19.93
N LEU A 112 4.16 31.62 19.57
CA LEU A 112 2.80 32.13 19.75
C LEU A 112 2.22 31.83 21.12
N MET A 113 2.47 30.64 21.66
CA MET A 113 1.91 30.18 22.94
C MET A 113 2.88 30.35 24.11
N SER A 114 4.18 30.56 23.86
CA SER A 114 5.20 30.81 24.88
C SER A 114 4.99 30.08 26.24
N LYS A 115 4.36 30.75 27.20
CA LYS A 115 4.08 30.22 28.53
C LYS A 115 3.06 29.10 28.58
N ASP A 116 2.16 29.04 27.59
CA ASP A 116 1.05 28.10 27.55
C ASP A 116 1.36 26.84 26.73
N ILE A 117 2.56 26.73 26.14
CA ILE A 117 2.97 25.58 25.34
C ILE A 117 2.89 24.25 26.13
N SER A 118 3.19 24.28 27.44
CA SER A 118 3.08 23.11 28.31
C SER A 118 1.62 22.70 28.54
N LYS A 119 0.72 23.71 28.63
CA LYS A 119 -0.71 23.48 28.77
C LYS A 119 -1.29 22.92 27.46
N PHE A 120 -0.83 23.44 26.31
CA PHE A 120 -1.19 22.91 25.01
C PHE A 120 -0.76 21.45 24.85
N ALA A 121 0.47 21.11 25.28
CA ALA A 121 0.93 19.72 25.26
C ALA A 121 0.08 18.80 26.17
N LYS A 122 -0.42 19.31 27.31
CA LYS A 122 -1.34 18.58 28.18
C LYS A 122 -2.71 18.42 27.53
N TYR A 123 -3.26 19.48 26.94
CA TYR A 123 -4.52 19.47 26.20
C TYR A 123 -4.50 18.40 25.09
N LEU A 124 -3.44 18.33 24.27
CA LEU A 124 -3.29 17.34 23.21
C LEU A 124 -3.23 15.89 23.70
N LYS A 125 -2.84 15.66 24.97
CA LYS A 125 -2.86 14.31 25.56
C LYS A 125 -4.25 13.89 26.03
N GLU A 126 -5.07 14.85 26.45
CA GLU A 126 -6.39 14.64 27.08
C GLU A 126 -7.54 14.68 26.05
N VAL A 127 -7.36 15.34 24.90
CA VAL A 127 -8.38 15.46 23.87
C VAL A 127 -8.69 14.12 23.20
N ASN A 128 -9.92 13.96 22.71
CA ASN A 128 -10.23 12.88 21.79
C ASN A 128 -9.43 13.08 20.49
N LYS A 129 -8.41 12.26 20.30
CA LYS A 129 -7.43 12.45 19.22
C LYS A 129 -8.02 12.27 17.85
N HIS A 130 -8.98 11.34 17.68
CA HIS A 130 -9.65 11.11 16.39
C HIS A 130 -10.47 12.33 15.96
N ASP A 131 -11.32 12.82 16.86
CA ASP A 131 -12.16 14.00 16.58
C ASP A 131 -11.29 15.23 16.34
N PHE A 132 -10.23 15.40 17.16
CA PHE A 132 -9.29 16.51 17.03
C PHE A 132 -8.58 16.50 15.67
N VAL A 133 -8.04 15.35 15.23
CA VAL A 133 -7.36 15.24 13.93
C VAL A 133 -8.32 15.54 12.80
N LYS A 134 -9.51 14.96 12.82
CA LYS A 134 -10.54 15.18 11.80
C LYS A 134 -10.94 16.64 11.66
N GLU A 135 -11.05 17.37 12.78
CA GLU A 135 -11.40 18.79 12.79
C GLU A 135 -10.26 19.66 12.29
N ILE A 136 -9.02 19.42 12.77
CA ILE A 136 -7.86 20.27 12.44
C ILE A 136 -7.32 20.04 11.02
N GLU A 137 -7.54 18.86 10.43
CA GLU A 137 -7.22 18.60 9.03
C GLU A 137 -8.13 19.37 8.06
N SER A 138 -9.37 19.61 8.47
CA SER A 138 -10.38 20.27 7.64
C SER A 138 -10.41 21.78 7.82
N ASN A 139 -10.15 22.27 9.03
CA ASN A 139 -10.32 23.67 9.40
C ASN A 139 -9.34 24.10 10.49
N SER A 140 -9.20 25.43 10.67
CA SER A 140 -8.65 25.94 11.92
C SER A 140 -9.70 25.84 13.04
N MET A 141 -9.26 25.54 14.25
CA MET A 141 -10.12 25.47 15.44
C MET A 141 -9.69 26.45 16.52
N ASP A 142 -10.65 26.90 17.33
CA ASP A 142 -10.39 27.74 18.48
C ASP A 142 -10.29 26.86 19.73
N ILE A 143 -9.20 27.01 20.50
CA ILE A 143 -9.00 26.33 21.77
C ILE A 143 -8.80 27.35 22.88
N SER A 144 -9.30 27.06 24.07
CA SER A 144 -9.09 27.90 25.27
C SER A 144 -8.19 27.19 26.25
N LEU A 145 -7.08 27.82 26.61
CA LEU A 145 -6.11 27.32 27.59
C LEU A 145 -6.09 28.26 28.80
N ASP A 146 -6.73 27.85 29.88
CA ASP A 146 -6.84 28.64 31.13
C ASP A 146 -7.32 30.09 30.92
N GLY A 147 -8.31 30.28 29.99
CA GLY A 147 -8.91 31.58 29.72
C GLY A 147 -8.18 32.41 28.65
N THR A 148 -7.17 31.84 28.01
CA THR A 148 -6.53 32.43 26.83
C THR A 148 -6.95 31.63 25.58
N ASP A 149 -7.54 32.32 24.61
CA ASP A 149 -8.03 31.72 23.37
C ASP A 149 -6.96 31.73 22.29
N TYR A 150 -6.78 30.61 21.63
CA TYR A 150 -5.85 30.43 20.52
C TYR A 150 -6.57 29.86 19.33
N LYS A 151 -6.32 30.42 18.15
CA LYS A 151 -6.73 29.83 16.89
C LYS A 151 -5.57 28.98 16.36
N ILE A 152 -5.80 27.68 16.24
CA ILE A 152 -4.81 26.71 15.79
C ILE A 152 -5.23 26.03 14.49
N ASP A 153 -4.26 25.58 13.73
CA ASP A 153 -4.41 24.77 12.54
C ASP A 153 -3.44 23.57 12.57
N LYS A 154 -3.41 22.78 11.53
CA LYS A 154 -2.56 21.59 11.44
C LYS A 154 -1.05 21.86 11.63
N GLU A 155 -0.58 23.08 11.35
CA GLU A 155 0.83 23.43 11.51
C GLU A 155 1.26 23.53 12.98
N PHE A 156 0.30 23.76 13.89
CA PHE A 156 0.55 23.83 15.34
C PHE A 156 0.84 22.48 15.99
N VAL A 157 0.49 21.38 15.31
CA VAL A 157 0.54 20.03 15.87
C VAL A 157 1.35 19.08 14.98
N GLU A 158 2.28 18.38 15.58
CA GLU A 158 2.91 17.22 14.96
C GLU A 158 2.02 16.01 15.21
N ILE A 159 1.44 15.48 14.14
CA ILE A 159 0.56 14.31 14.16
C ILE A 159 1.38 13.09 13.72
N LYS A 160 1.61 12.17 14.65
CA LYS A 160 2.18 10.86 14.32
C LYS A 160 1.05 9.85 14.22
N VAL A 161 1.01 9.12 13.11
CA VAL A 161 0.01 8.09 12.84
C VAL A 161 0.67 6.73 12.95
N ASP A 162 0.10 5.87 13.79
CA ASP A 162 0.43 4.45 13.87
C ASP A 162 -0.85 3.63 13.61
N ALA A 163 -0.73 2.40 13.19
CA ALA A 163 -1.88 1.51 12.99
C ALA A 163 -2.24 0.77 14.29
N LYS A 164 -3.51 0.39 14.41
CA LYS A 164 -3.94 -0.57 15.43
C LYS A 164 -3.31 -1.94 15.20
N GLU A 165 -3.30 -2.76 16.25
CA GLU A 165 -2.80 -4.13 16.18
C GLU A 165 -3.46 -4.91 15.02
N GLY A 166 -2.66 -5.63 14.25
CA GLY A 166 -3.10 -6.34 13.06
C GLY A 166 -3.09 -5.51 11.77
N TYR A 167 -2.69 -4.24 11.84
CA TYR A 167 -2.57 -3.38 10.66
C TYR A 167 -1.21 -2.68 10.62
N ASP A 168 -0.79 -2.28 9.42
CA ASP A 168 0.26 -1.27 9.22
C ASP A 168 -0.27 -0.15 8.34
N VAL A 169 0.05 1.08 8.67
CA VAL A 169 -0.41 2.27 7.94
C VAL A 169 0.75 2.92 7.20
N GLN A 170 0.49 3.29 5.95
CA GLN A 170 1.35 4.18 5.16
C GLN A 170 0.51 5.36 4.67
N LEU A 171 1.16 6.51 4.58
CA LEU A 171 0.53 7.78 4.22
C LEU A 171 1.41 8.54 3.22
N GLU A 172 0.81 9.05 2.17
CA GLU A 172 1.40 10.02 1.27
C GLU A 172 0.30 10.94 0.70
N ASN A 173 0.50 12.26 0.81
CA ASN A 173 -0.42 13.28 0.25
C ASN A 173 -1.91 13.03 0.58
N ASP A 174 -2.25 12.81 1.85
CA ASP A 174 -3.60 12.52 2.36
C ASP A 174 -4.22 11.20 1.84
N LEU A 175 -3.42 10.36 1.17
CA LEU A 175 -3.78 8.99 0.82
C LEU A 175 -3.27 8.03 1.90
N TYR A 176 -4.20 7.47 2.66
CA TYR A 176 -3.91 6.41 3.64
C TYR A 176 -4.15 5.04 3.03
N VAL A 177 -3.18 4.15 3.20
CA VAL A 177 -3.31 2.72 2.89
C VAL A 177 -2.96 1.94 4.14
N LEU A 178 -3.92 1.16 4.64
CA LEU A 178 -3.69 0.28 5.78
C LEU A 178 -3.64 -1.16 5.27
N LEU A 179 -2.56 -1.85 5.60
CA LEU A 179 -2.36 -3.25 5.25
C LEU A 179 -2.82 -4.12 6.42
N ASN A 180 -3.76 -5.03 6.17
CA ASN A 180 -4.10 -6.07 7.13
C ASN A 180 -2.97 -7.10 7.19
N THR A 181 -2.32 -7.19 8.34
CA THR A 181 -1.13 -8.05 8.56
C THR A 181 -1.48 -9.37 9.25
N HIS A 182 -2.76 -9.60 9.55
CA HIS A 182 -3.19 -10.83 10.18
C HIS A 182 -3.07 -12.02 9.21
N LEU A 183 -2.34 -13.05 9.62
CA LEU A 183 -2.12 -14.25 8.82
C LEU A 183 -3.00 -15.37 9.34
N THR A 184 -3.99 -15.76 8.54
CA THR A 184 -4.77 -16.98 8.79
C THR A 184 -3.97 -18.22 8.36
N LYS A 185 -4.40 -19.39 8.82
CA LYS A 185 -3.75 -20.64 8.40
C LYS A 185 -3.84 -20.85 6.88
N GLU A 186 -4.96 -20.50 6.29
CA GLU A 186 -5.19 -20.58 4.84
C GLU A 186 -4.20 -19.73 4.06
N LEU A 187 -3.97 -18.49 4.52
CA LEU A 187 -3.01 -17.57 3.90
C LEU A 187 -1.57 -18.07 4.06
N LEU A 188 -1.23 -18.65 5.19
CA LEU A 188 0.08 -19.27 5.41
C LEU A 188 0.29 -20.48 4.50
N ASP A 189 -0.69 -21.39 4.42
CA ASP A 189 -0.64 -22.55 3.53
C ASP A 189 -0.42 -22.14 2.07
N GLU A 190 -1.16 -21.14 1.60
CA GLU A 190 -0.99 -20.59 0.24
C GLU A 190 0.38 -19.92 0.07
N GLY A 191 0.86 -19.23 1.09
CA GLY A 191 2.20 -18.64 1.11
C GLY A 191 3.30 -19.68 0.94
N TYR A 192 3.21 -20.81 1.65
CA TYR A 192 4.16 -21.92 1.53
C TYR A 192 4.13 -22.52 0.11
N MET A 193 2.96 -22.75 -0.45
CA MET A 193 2.84 -23.24 -1.83
C MET A 193 3.49 -22.26 -2.82
N ARG A 194 3.19 -20.97 -2.77
CA ARG A 194 3.75 -19.96 -3.67
C ARG A 194 5.27 -19.83 -3.56
N GLU A 195 5.82 -19.89 -2.34
CA GLU A 195 7.27 -19.87 -2.13
C GLU A 195 7.93 -21.14 -2.68
N PHE A 196 7.28 -22.31 -2.51
CA PHE A 196 7.73 -23.57 -3.04
C PHE A 196 7.81 -23.55 -4.58
N VAL A 197 6.70 -23.16 -5.24
CA VAL A 197 6.65 -23.02 -6.70
C VAL A 197 7.73 -22.07 -7.20
N SER A 198 7.91 -20.93 -6.53
CA SER A 198 8.94 -19.96 -6.90
C SER A 198 10.35 -20.54 -6.80
N LYS A 199 10.65 -21.31 -5.76
CA LYS A 199 11.95 -21.98 -5.61
C LYS A 199 12.18 -23.03 -6.70
N ILE A 200 11.17 -23.82 -7.02
CA ILE A 200 11.27 -24.79 -8.13
C ILE A 200 11.55 -24.07 -9.45
N GLN A 201 10.83 -23.00 -9.77
CA GLN A 201 11.06 -22.26 -11.00
C GLN A 201 12.46 -21.62 -11.03
N GLN A 202 12.97 -21.17 -9.88
CA GLN A 202 14.35 -20.68 -9.79
C GLN A 202 15.37 -21.78 -10.03
N GLU A 203 15.17 -22.99 -9.45
CA GLU A 203 16.08 -24.11 -9.66
C GLU A 203 16.02 -24.63 -11.10
N ARG A 204 14.84 -24.70 -11.73
CA ARG A 204 14.72 -24.99 -13.16
C ARG A 204 15.56 -24.05 -14.01
N LYS A 205 15.50 -22.75 -13.70
CA LYS A 205 16.31 -21.73 -14.38
C LYS A 205 17.82 -21.91 -14.12
N ASN A 206 18.20 -22.22 -12.88
CA ASN A 206 19.59 -22.43 -12.50
C ASN A 206 20.19 -23.65 -13.21
N LEU A 207 19.36 -24.67 -13.48
CA LEU A 207 19.76 -25.90 -14.19
C LEU A 207 19.61 -25.79 -15.71
N ASP A 208 19.22 -24.61 -16.23
CA ASP A 208 19.01 -24.34 -17.66
C ASP A 208 18.02 -25.33 -18.32
N LEU A 209 16.97 -25.70 -17.59
CA LEU A 209 15.91 -26.60 -18.08
C LEU A 209 14.91 -25.87 -18.96
N ASP A 210 14.50 -26.55 -20.04
CA ASP A 210 13.41 -26.07 -20.88
C ASP A 210 12.05 -26.09 -20.15
N VAL A 211 11.11 -25.25 -20.59
CA VAL A 211 9.76 -25.19 -20.01
C VAL A 211 9.04 -26.53 -20.12
N SER A 212 9.33 -27.30 -21.19
CA SER A 212 8.75 -28.62 -21.45
C SER A 212 9.38 -29.78 -20.67
N ASP A 213 10.54 -29.55 -20.03
CA ASP A 213 11.22 -30.60 -19.28
C ASP A 213 10.41 -31.05 -18.08
N ARG A 214 10.28 -32.37 -17.95
CA ARG A 214 9.66 -32.99 -16.78
C ARG A 214 10.70 -33.27 -15.71
N ILE A 215 10.34 -32.94 -14.47
CA ILE A 215 11.22 -33.13 -13.30
C ILE A 215 10.54 -33.98 -12.25
N GLU A 216 11.31 -34.68 -11.45
CA GLU A 216 10.87 -35.34 -10.23
C GLU A 216 11.34 -34.52 -9.04
N ILE A 217 10.41 -34.17 -8.13
CA ILE A 217 10.70 -33.35 -6.96
C ILE A 217 10.51 -34.22 -5.73
N LYS A 218 11.56 -34.30 -4.90
CA LYS A 218 11.51 -34.92 -3.59
C LYS A 218 11.52 -33.83 -2.54
N VAL A 219 10.50 -33.81 -1.69
CA VAL A 219 10.32 -32.79 -0.67
C VAL A 219 10.58 -33.38 0.71
N GLU A 220 11.50 -32.76 1.45
CA GLU A 220 11.69 -32.98 2.87
C GLU A 220 11.37 -31.68 3.60
N ALA A 221 10.33 -31.65 4.40
CA ALA A 221 9.83 -30.45 5.06
C ALA A 221 9.07 -30.81 6.33
N ASP A 222 8.76 -29.82 7.16
CA ASP A 222 7.92 -29.95 8.34
C ASP A 222 6.47 -30.31 7.95
N ASP A 223 5.72 -30.83 8.90
CA ASP A 223 4.36 -31.34 8.68
C ASP A 223 3.40 -30.23 8.19
N GLU A 224 3.58 -28.99 8.63
CA GLU A 224 2.78 -27.85 8.17
C GLU A 224 2.99 -27.55 6.69
N VAL A 225 4.26 -27.53 6.25
CA VAL A 225 4.62 -27.32 4.85
C VAL A 225 4.15 -28.48 3.99
N LYS A 226 4.32 -29.73 4.44
CA LYS A 226 3.81 -30.92 3.73
C LYS A 226 2.32 -30.84 3.52
N TYR A 227 1.56 -30.53 4.59
CA TYR A 227 0.11 -30.35 4.51
C TYR A 227 -0.29 -29.29 3.50
N ALA A 228 0.37 -28.13 3.52
CA ALA A 228 0.12 -27.06 2.57
C ALA A 228 0.37 -27.49 1.11
N LEU A 229 1.50 -28.18 0.84
CA LEU A 229 1.84 -28.67 -0.49
C LEU A 229 0.86 -29.75 -0.97
N GLU A 230 0.44 -30.68 -0.11
CA GLU A 230 -0.57 -31.68 -0.43
C GLU A 230 -1.92 -31.04 -0.77
N LYS A 231 -2.33 -30.02 -0.02
CA LYS A 231 -3.57 -29.28 -0.23
C LYS A 231 -3.61 -28.56 -1.59
N TYR A 232 -2.48 -28.10 -2.08
CA TYR A 232 -2.35 -27.37 -3.33
C TYR A 232 -1.65 -28.16 -4.44
N ILE A 233 -1.65 -29.48 -4.38
CA ILE A 233 -0.91 -30.35 -5.30
C ILE A 233 -1.28 -30.12 -6.76
N ASP A 234 -2.55 -29.83 -7.05
CA ASP A 234 -3.05 -29.57 -8.39
C ASP A 234 -2.64 -28.19 -8.95
N THR A 235 -2.10 -27.32 -8.09
CA THR A 235 -1.65 -25.97 -8.47
C THR A 235 -0.14 -25.93 -8.69
N ILE A 236 0.59 -26.88 -8.12
CA ILE A 236 2.04 -27.00 -8.19
C ILE A 236 2.46 -27.70 -9.50
#